data_1aa39b150d6fe2d11e27127bf5c1749b
#
_entry.id   1aa39b150d6fe2d11e27127bf5c1749b
#
_cell.length_a   1.000
_cell.length_b   1.000
_cell.length_c   1.000
_cell.angle_alpha   90.00
_cell.angle_beta   90.00
_cell.angle_gamma   90.00
#
_symmetry.space_group_name_H-M   'P 1'
#
loop_
_entity.id
_entity.type
_entity.pdbx_description
1 polymer ?
#
loop_
_entity_poly.entity_id
_entity_poly.type
_entity_poly.pdbx_seq_one_letter_code
_entity_poly.pdbx_strand_id
1 'polypeptide(L)'
;QPDLRQTIAEYYNYYYGSSIDYENVMIFAGGRPGLIALLMFLQSDIEIQIASTEYTPYYDMLNLLNRDYRIVDSTIKNKFYPTIDQYLGNNNKRKLILLSNPCNPTGKTRKGEELKELIRKSEESDNGILFDEAYEFFHTPPVSSLQYVKDINNSNIFISGAATKGLQAPGIRIGWVVAAKKYIEILGNFSSF
;
A
#
# COMPACT_ATOMS: atom_id res chain seq x y z
N GLN A 1 -13.35 -10.55 11.93
CA GLN A 1 -12.94 -11.50 13.03
C GLN A 1 -11.86 -10.80 13.84
N PRO A 2 -12.14 -10.42 15.10
CA PRO A 2 -11.18 -9.66 15.94
C PRO A 2 -9.84 -10.38 16.10
N ASP A 3 -9.85 -11.68 16.35
CA ASP A 3 -8.63 -12.47 16.63
C ASP A 3 -7.62 -12.43 15.46
N LEU A 4 -8.10 -12.54 14.22
CA LEU A 4 -7.21 -12.48 13.05
C LEU A 4 -6.65 -11.06 12.85
N ARG A 5 -7.46 -10.03 13.05
CA ARG A 5 -7.01 -8.63 12.97
C ARG A 5 -5.94 -8.36 14.02
N GLN A 6 -6.16 -8.83 15.25
CA GLN A 6 -5.20 -8.71 16.35
C GLN A 6 -3.89 -9.45 16.02
N THR A 7 -3.96 -10.69 15.54
CA THR A 7 -2.79 -11.48 15.15
C THR A 7 -1.95 -10.76 14.07
N ILE A 8 -2.61 -10.14 13.08
CA ILE A 8 -1.91 -9.38 12.04
C ILE A 8 -1.25 -8.13 12.64
N ALA A 9 -1.92 -7.41 13.53
CA ALA A 9 -1.32 -6.27 14.21
C ALA A 9 -0.09 -6.67 15.04
N GLU A 10 -0.18 -7.74 15.80
CA GLU A 10 0.93 -8.30 16.58
C GLU A 10 2.11 -8.74 15.70
N TYR A 11 1.83 -9.32 14.53
CA TYR A 11 2.84 -9.66 13.53
C TYR A 11 3.64 -8.42 13.09
N TYR A 12 2.97 -7.35 12.67
CA TYR A 12 3.64 -6.11 12.25
C TYR A 12 4.41 -5.45 13.41
N ASN A 13 3.84 -5.46 14.62
CA ASN A 13 4.50 -4.92 15.80
C ASN A 13 5.78 -5.70 16.15
N TYR A 14 5.71 -7.03 16.07
CA TYR A 14 6.84 -7.88 16.39
C TYR A 14 7.98 -7.77 15.36
N TYR A 15 7.66 -7.85 14.05
CA TYR A 15 8.67 -7.91 13.00
C TYR A 15 9.19 -6.54 12.57
N TYR A 16 8.38 -5.50 12.66
CA TYR A 16 8.70 -4.17 12.12
C TYR A 16 8.73 -3.06 13.16
N GLY A 17 8.51 -3.40 14.44
CA GLY A 17 8.55 -2.43 15.53
C GLY A 17 7.46 -1.37 15.44
N SER A 18 6.36 -1.68 14.77
CA SER A 18 5.20 -0.78 14.70
C SER A 18 4.43 -0.79 16.02
N SER A 19 3.46 0.12 16.14
CA SER A 19 2.59 0.24 17.31
C SER A 19 1.15 0.39 16.83
N ILE A 20 0.60 -0.70 16.29
CA ILE A 20 -0.77 -0.77 15.79
C ILE A 20 -1.58 -1.78 16.57
N ASP A 21 -2.90 -1.69 16.48
CA ASP A 21 -3.83 -2.65 17.06
C ASP A 21 -4.84 -3.16 16.02
N TYR A 22 -5.78 -4.00 16.44
CA TYR A 22 -6.77 -4.60 15.55
C TYR A 22 -7.64 -3.57 14.81
N GLU A 23 -7.80 -2.36 15.35
CA GLU A 23 -8.58 -1.29 14.71
C GLU A 23 -7.85 -0.66 13.50
N ASN A 24 -6.54 -0.88 13.40
CA ASN A 24 -5.75 -0.50 12.24
C ASN A 24 -5.80 -1.53 11.09
N VAL A 25 -6.48 -2.65 11.26
CA VAL A 25 -6.47 -3.78 10.31
C VAL A 25 -7.87 -4.09 9.80
N MET A 26 -8.02 -4.22 8.48
CA MET A 26 -9.24 -4.72 7.83
C MET A 26 -8.92 -5.98 7.03
N ILE A 27 -9.77 -7.01 7.16
CA ILE A 27 -9.61 -8.29 6.45
C ILE A 27 -10.48 -8.32 5.20
N PHE A 28 -9.94 -8.88 4.13
CA PHE A 28 -10.61 -9.06 2.84
C PHE A 28 -10.47 -10.50 2.33
N ALA A 29 -11.31 -10.89 1.40
CA ALA A 29 -11.25 -12.20 0.72
C ALA A 29 -10.11 -12.24 -0.32
N GLY A 30 -8.87 -11.96 0.10
CA GLY A 30 -7.67 -11.83 -0.71
C GLY A 30 -7.21 -10.38 -0.86
N GLY A 31 -6.00 -10.15 -1.41
CA GLY A 31 -5.41 -8.80 -1.50
C GLY A 31 -6.15 -7.84 -2.44
N ARG A 32 -6.56 -8.32 -3.64
CA ARG A 32 -7.24 -7.46 -4.63
C ARG A 32 -8.51 -6.77 -4.13
N PRO A 33 -9.43 -7.42 -3.43
CA PRO A 33 -10.60 -6.74 -2.86
C PRO A 33 -10.24 -5.59 -1.94
N GLY A 34 -9.17 -5.72 -1.15
CA GLY A 34 -8.66 -4.64 -0.30
C GLY A 34 -8.15 -3.44 -1.09
N LEU A 35 -7.38 -3.70 -2.16
CA LEU A 35 -6.91 -2.64 -3.07
C LEU A 35 -8.08 -1.92 -3.75
N ILE A 36 -9.06 -2.68 -4.28
CA ILE A 36 -10.25 -2.10 -4.91
C ILE A 36 -11.03 -1.25 -3.92
N ALA A 37 -11.26 -1.76 -2.71
CA ALA A 37 -11.99 -1.01 -1.68
C ALA A 37 -11.30 0.32 -1.36
N LEU A 38 -9.99 0.33 -1.15
CA LEU A 38 -9.23 1.57 -0.93
C LEU A 38 -9.37 2.55 -2.09
N LEU A 39 -9.19 2.08 -3.32
CA LEU A 39 -9.28 2.93 -4.51
C LEU A 39 -10.69 3.49 -4.74
N MET A 40 -11.74 2.75 -4.34
CA MET A 40 -13.12 3.23 -4.42
C MET A 40 -13.41 4.37 -3.45
N PHE A 41 -12.81 4.38 -2.26
CA PHE A 41 -13.08 5.36 -1.20
C PHE A 41 -12.23 6.61 -1.29
N LEU A 42 -11.23 6.64 -2.15
CA LEU A 42 -10.46 7.86 -2.39
C LEU A 42 -11.36 8.96 -2.95
N GLN A 43 -11.17 10.17 -2.46
CA GLN A 43 -11.82 11.35 -3.03
C GLN A 43 -11.47 11.47 -4.52
N SER A 44 -12.43 11.94 -5.32
CA SER A 44 -12.30 11.99 -6.78
C SER A 44 -11.21 12.94 -7.29
N ASP A 45 -10.84 13.94 -6.48
CA ASP A 45 -9.81 14.93 -6.80
C ASP A 45 -8.36 14.43 -6.54
N ILE A 46 -8.21 13.25 -5.93
CA ILE A 46 -6.90 12.64 -5.71
C ILE A 46 -6.41 11.99 -7.01
N GLU A 47 -5.27 12.47 -7.51
CA GLU A 47 -4.60 11.90 -8.69
C GLU A 47 -3.73 10.71 -8.29
N ILE A 48 -3.96 9.55 -8.90
CA ILE A 48 -3.18 8.35 -8.62
C ILE A 48 -1.90 8.36 -9.45
N GLN A 49 -0.77 8.10 -8.81
CA GLN A 49 0.54 7.98 -9.46
C GLN A 49 0.98 6.53 -9.47
N ILE A 50 1.31 6.00 -10.64
CA ILE A 50 1.72 4.61 -10.80
C ILE A 50 2.92 4.53 -11.74
N ALA A 51 3.93 3.74 -11.38
CA ALA A 51 5.08 3.54 -12.25
C ALA A 51 4.74 2.69 -13.48
N SER A 52 5.40 2.94 -14.61
CA SER A 52 5.14 2.21 -15.86
C SER A 52 5.49 0.71 -15.77
N THR A 53 6.24 0.28 -14.75
CA THR A 53 6.60 -1.11 -14.50
C THR A 53 6.00 -1.62 -13.20
N GLU A 54 4.69 -1.49 -13.05
CA GLU A 54 3.95 -2.02 -11.91
C GLU A 54 3.04 -3.20 -12.31
N TYR A 55 2.42 -3.80 -11.32
CA TYR A 55 1.50 -4.93 -11.50
C TYR A 55 0.35 -4.57 -12.43
N THR A 56 0.32 -5.19 -13.60
CA THR A 56 -0.60 -4.85 -14.71
C THR A 56 -2.08 -4.72 -14.28
N PRO A 57 -2.63 -5.59 -13.40
CA PRO A 57 -4.01 -5.44 -12.97
C PRO A 57 -4.37 -4.14 -12.23
N TYR A 58 -3.39 -3.34 -11.79
CA TYR A 58 -3.71 -2.01 -11.25
C TYR A 58 -4.37 -1.11 -12.29
N TYR A 59 -3.88 -1.14 -13.52
CA TYR A 59 -4.48 -0.35 -14.61
C TYR A 59 -5.94 -0.75 -14.88
N ASP A 60 -6.21 -2.06 -14.85
CA ASP A 60 -7.57 -2.58 -15.02
C ASP A 60 -8.49 -2.12 -13.89
N MET A 61 -8.00 -2.17 -12.63
CA MET A 61 -8.75 -1.69 -11.47
C MET A 61 -9.04 -0.19 -11.57
N LEU A 62 -8.04 0.63 -11.93
CA LEU A 62 -8.20 2.07 -12.04
C LEU A 62 -9.17 2.45 -13.17
N ASN A 63 -9.08 1.78 -14.31
CA ASN A 63 -9.99 1.98 -15.44
C ASN A 63 -11.43 1.56 -15.07
N LEU A 64 -11.59 0.39 -14.41
CA LEU A 64 -12.91 -0.08 -13.96
C LEU A 64 -13.58 0.89 -12.98
N LEU A 65 -12.79 1.49 -12.11
CA LEU A 65 -13.25 2.46 -11.11
C LEU A 65 -13.34 3.90 -11.68
N ASN A 66 -13.04 4.09 -12.94
CA ASN A 66 -12.99 5.41 -13.59
C ASN A 66 -12.14 6.43 -12.81
N ARG A 67 -10.96 5.97 -12.34
CA ARG A 67 -10.01 6.80 -11.59
C ARG A 67 -8.98 7.42 -12.51
N ASP A 68 -8.78 8.72 -12.37
CA ASP A 68 -7.67 9.42 -13.03
C ASP A 68 -6.34 8.95 -12.45
N TYR A 69 -5.39 8.63 -13.32
CA TYR A 69 -4.03 8.28 -12.92
C TYR A 69 -2.99 8.80 -13.92
N ARG A 70 -1.80 9.04 -13.41
CA ARG A 70 -0.63 9.40 -14.20
C ARG A 70 0.41 8.28 -14.13
N ILE A 71 0.93 7.92 -15.30
CA ILE A 71 2.04 6.96 -15.40
C ILE A 71 3.37 7.71 -15.20
N VAL A 72 4.18 7.22 -14.28
CA VAL A 72 5.53 7.71 -14.00
C VAL A 72 6.55 6.78 -14.64
N ASP A 73 7.47 7.32 -15.42
CA ASP A 73 8.46 6.54 -16.14
C ASP A 73 9.34 5.73 -15.17
N SER A 74 9.31 4.41 -15.35
CA SER A 74 10.14 3.45 -14.64
C SER A 74 10.91 2.62 -15.67
N THR A 75 12.20 2.90 -15.80
CA THR A 75 13.07 2.38 -16.87
C THR A 75 14.42 1.94 -16.30
N ILE A 76 15.25 1.35 -17.16
CA ILE A 76 16.65 1.04 -16.82
C ILE A 76 17.41 2.29 -16.38
N LYS A 77 17.11 3.47 -16.95
CA LYS A 77 17.81 4.74 -16.64
C LYS A 77 17.66 5.14 -15.17
N ASN A 78 16.48 4.96 -14.60
CA ASN A 78 16.23 5.21 -13.17
C ASN A 78 16.24 3.91 -12.35
N LYS A 79 16.82 2.82 -12.88
CA LYS A 79 16.97 1.51 -12.24
C LYS A 79 15.62 0.92 -11.79
N PHE A 80 14.53 1.27 -12.48
CA PHE A 80 13.15 0.92 -12.13
C PHE A 80 12.69 1.47 -10.77
N TYR A 81 13.30 2.58 -10.32
CA TYR A 81 12.95 3.28 -9.09
C TYR A 81 12.67 4.76 -9.38
N PRO A 82 11.44 5.13 -9.76
CA PRO A 82 11.06 6.53 -9.78
C PRO A 82 11.28 7.15 -8.39
N THR A 83 11.85 8.36 -8.37
CA THR A 83 12.02 9.12 -7.13
C THR A 83 10.68 9.66 -6.65
N ILE A 84 10.61 10.08 -5.39
CA ILE A 84 9.40 10.73 -4.85
C ILE A 84 9.04 11.97 -5.68
N ASP A 85 10.02 12.76 -6.10
CA ASP A 85 9.80 13.97 -6.90
C ASP A 85 9.22 13.64 -8.28
N GLN A 86 9.60 12.49 -8.88
CA GLN A 86 9.00 12.01 -10.12
C GLN A 86 7.54 11.59 -9.93
N TYR A 87 7.20 10.97 -8.79
CA TYR A 87 5.81 10.65 -8.45
C TYR A 87 4.99 11.91 -8.17
N LEU A 88 5.50 12.84 -7.39
CA LEU A 88 4.75 14.03 -7.01
C LEU A 88 4.61 15.02 -8.18
N GLY A 89 5.62 15.13 -9.05
CA GLY A 89 5.59 16.08 -10.17
C GLY A 89 5.43 17.53 -9.69
N ASN A 90 4.99 18.42 -10.59
CA ASN A 90 4.99 19.86 -10.35
C ASN A 90 3.60 20.49 -10.16
N ASN A 91 2.53 19.69 -10.06
CA ASN A 91 1.19 20.22 -9.82
C ASN A 91 0.82 20.12 -8.33
N ASN A 92 -0.11 20.96 -7.89
CA ASN A 92 -0.55 21.06 -6.49
C ASN A 92 -1.72 20.12 -6.14
N LYS A 93 -2.07 19.16 -7.02
CA LYS A 93 -3.10 18.18 -6.69
C LYS A 93 -2.62 17.24 -5.59
N ARG A 94 -3.51 16.83 -4.72
CA ARG A 94 -3.24 15.73 -3.79
C ARG A 94 -3.07 14.43 -4.56
N LYS A 95 -2.14 13.61 -4.13
CA LYS A 95 -1.77 12.39 -4.84
C LYS A 95 -1.79 11.18 -3.92
N LEU A 96 -2.11 10.04 -4.53
CA LEU A 96 -1.83 8.73 -3.96
C LEU A 96 -0.84 8.00 -4.87
N ILE A 97 0.29 7.62 -4.33
CA ILE A 97 1.23 6.74 -5.03
C ILE A 97 0.79 5.30 -4.81
N LEU A 98 0.52 4.57 -5.88
CA LEU A 98 0.23 3.13 -5.85
C LEU A 98 1.46 2.37 -6.32
N LEU A 99 2.05 1.58 -5.44
CA LEU A 99 3.25 0.80 -5.77
C LEU A 99 3.30 -0.54 -5.04
N SER A 100 3.89 -1.54 -5.69
CA SER A 100 4.20 -2.83 -5.07
C SER A 100 5.61 -2.84 -4.47
N ASN A 101 5.77 -3.41 -3.28
CA ASN A 101 7.07 -3.53 -2.62
C ASN A 101 7.18 -4.83 -1.81
N PRO A 102 7.91 -5.83 -2.30
CA PRO A 102 8.68 -5.93 -3.56
C PRO A 102 7.85 -5.73 -4.82
N CYS A 103 8.44 -5.09 -5.82
CA CYS A 103 7.76 -4.72 -7.05
C CYS A 103 7.52 -5.95 -7.97
N ASN A 104 6.30 -6.08 -8.44
CA ASN A 104 5.94 -6.98 -9.52
C ASN A 104 5.74 -6.15 -10.81
N PRO A 105 6.53 -6.36 -11.92
CA PRO A 105 7.28 -7.57 -12.22
C PRO A 105 8.80 -7.51 -11.95
N THR A 106 9.35 -6.38 -11.52
CA THR A 106 10.81 -6.16 -11.54
C THR A 106 11.57 -6.91 -10.45
N GLY A 107 10.89 -7.34 -9.38
CA GLY A 107 11.51 -7.92 -8.19
C GLY A 107 12.30 -6.93 -7.33
N LYS A 108 12.30 -5.65 -7.70
CA LYS A 108 12.98 -4.62 -6.91
C LYS A 108 12.28 -4.39 -5.58
N THR A 109 13.07 -4.22 -4.52
CA THR A 109 12.59 -3.93 -3.17
C THR A 109 13.15 -2.61 -2.70
N ARG A 110 12.27 -1.64 -2.43
CA ARG A 110 12.63 -0.40 -1.75
C ARG A 110 12.82 -0.68 -0.27
N LYS A 111 13.91 -0.19 0.31
CA LYS A 111 14.26 -0.42 1.72
C LYS A 111 15.20 0.66 2.24
N GLY A 112 15.44 0.69 3.55
CA GLY A 112 16.38 1.62 4.18
C GLY A 112 15.99 3.08 3.95
N GLU A 113 16.98 3.95 3.78
CA GLU A 113 16.77 5.39 3.64
C GLU A 113 15.92 5.78 2.43
N GLU A 114 15.98 5.02 1.34
CA GLU A 114 15.15 5.27 0.16
C GLU A 114 13.65 5.15 0.47
N LEU A 115 13.24 4.06 1.16
CA LEU A 115 11.85 3.84 1.54
C LEU A 115 11.41 4.85 2.60
N LYS A 116 12.27 5.12 3.57
CA LYS A 116 12.03 6.10 4.62
C LYS A 116 11.83 7.51 4.05
N GLU A 117 12.66 7.92 3.10
CA GLU A 117 12.55 9.22 2.44
C GLU A 117 11.27 9.34 1.62
N LEU A 118 10.90 8.28 0.90
CA LEU A 118 9.65 8.22 0.14
C LEU A 118 8.45 8.50 1.04
N ILE A 119 8.37 7.82 2.19
CA ILE A 119 7.30 7.98 3.18
C ILE A 119 7.33 9.39 3.76
N ARG A 120 8.47 9.84 4.26
CA ARG A 120 8.63 11.16 4.89
C ARG A 120 8.19 12.30 3.97
N LYS A 121 8.68 12.33 2.73
CA LYS A 121 8.32 13.38 1.76
C LYS A 121 6.85 13.33 1.35
N SER A 122 6.26 12.15 1.28
CA SER A 122 4.83 12.00 1.02
C SER A 122 3.99 12.60 2.15
N GLU A 123 4.35 12.29 3.40
CA GLU A 123 3.65 12.82 4.58
C GLU A 123 3.80 14.35 4.70
N GLU A 124 5.00 14.90 4.46
CA GLU A 124 5.26 16.34 4.49
C GLU A 124 4.44 17.14 3.47
N SER A 125 4.05 16.53 2.38
CA SER A 125 3.27 17.16 1.30
C SER A 125 1.79 16.77 1.29
N ASP A 126 1.28 16.19 2.37
CA ASP A 126 -0.12 15.71 2.54
C ASP A 126 -0.57 14.75 1.41
N ASN A 127 0.38 14.01 0.84
CA ASN A 127 0.10 12.96 -0.12
C ASN A 127 0.04 11.60 0.56
N GLY A 128 -0.55 10.61 -0.11
CA GLY A 128 -0.63 9.25 0.40
C GLY A 128 0.18 8.26 -0.42
N ILE A 129 0.47 7.11 0.19
CA ILE A 129 1.04 5.97 -0.52
C ILE A 129 0.25 4.71 -0.16
N LEU A 130 -0.13 3.96 -1.18
CA LEU A 130 -0.66 2.61 -1.05
C LEU A 130 0.43 1.62 -1.45
N PHE A 131 1.01 0.96 -0.46
CA PHE A 131 1.97 -0.11 -0.64
C PHE A 131 1.26 -1.46 -0.78
N ASP A 132 1.44 -2.12 -1.92
CA ASP A 132 1.06 -3.53 -2.07
C ASP A 132 2.27 -4.39 -1.69
N GLU A 133 2.21 -4.98 -0.50
CA GLU A 133 3.27 -5.81 0.08
C GLU A 133 2.96 -7.32 -0.05
N ALA A 134 2.21 -7.72 -1.08
CA ALA A 134 1.87 -9.13 -1.32
C ALA A 134 3.10 -10.05 -1.44
N TYR A 135 4.26 -9.49 -1.78
CA TYR A 135 5.53 -10.21 -1.90
C TYR A 135 6.53 -9.92 -0.78
N GLU A 136 6.07 -9.40 0.36
CA GLU A 136 6.87 -9.04 1.53
C GLU A 136 7.90 -10.11 1.90
N PHE A 137 7.48 -11.38 1.95
CA PHE A 137 8.33 -12.50 2.36
C PHE A 137 9.33 -12.98 1.29
N PHE A 138 9.33 -12.39 0.11
CA PHE A 138 10.29 -12.74 -0.96
C PHE A 138 11.62 -11.97 -0.84
N HIS A 139 11.72 -11.04 0.10
CA HIS A 139 12.97 -10.42 0.51
C HIS A 139 13.43 -10.98 1.85
N THR A 140 14.74 -11.13 2.05
CA THR A 140 15.32 -11.64 3.30
C THR A 140 16.31 -10.63 3.87
N PRO A 141 16.09 -10.11 5.09
CA PRO A 141 14.87 -10.25 5.89
C PRO A 141 13.66 -9.58 5.21
N PRO A 142 12.42 -9.95 5.58
CA PRO A 142 11.22 -9.28 5.07
C PRO A 142 11.24 -7.78 5.32
N VAL A 143 10.66 -7.00 4.41
CA VAL A 143 10.63 -5.53 4.49
C VAL A 143 9.19 -5.06 4.36
N SER A 144 8.71 -4.31 5.35
CA SER A 144 7.45 -3.58 5.27
C SER A 144 7.70 -2.08 5.38
N SER A 145 6.94 -1.29 4.64
CA SER A 145 6.91 0.17 4.75
C SER A 145 6.53 0.64 6.15
N LEU A 146 5.73 -0.15 6.88
CA LEU A 146 5.26 0.20 8.22
C LEU A 146 6.39 0.47 9.22
N GLN A 147 7.57 -0.16 9.04
CA GLN A 147 8.74 0.09 9.90
C GLN A 147 9.25 1.55 9.87
N TYR A 148 8.86 2.33 8.86
CA TYR A 148 9.28 3.73 8.71
C TYR A 148 8.15 4.73 8.98
N VAL A 149 6.95 4.26 9.25
CA VAL A 149 5.79 5.10 9.62
C VAL A 149 5.82 5.33 11.12
N LYS A 150 5.96 6.59 11.55
CA LYS A 150 6.04 6.94 12.97
C LYS A 150 4.71 6.74 13.71
N ASP A 151 3.63 7.18 13.09
CA ASP A 151 2.27 7.06 13.61
C ASP A 151 1.30 6.87 12.44
N ILE A 152 0.86 5.63 12.25
CA ILE A 152 -0.08 5.29 11.19
C ILE A 152 -1.40 6.05 11.30
N ASN A 153 -1.84 6.39 12.53
CA ASN A 153 -3.11 7.07 12.75
C ASN A 153 -3.11 8.53 12.30
N ASN A 154 -1.91 9.13 12.16
CA ASN A 154 -1.70 10.47 11.65
C ASN A 154 -1.08 10.49 10.25
N SER A 155 -1.12 9.38 9.52
CA SER A 155 -0.54 9.27 8.18
C SER A 155 -1.59 8.93 7.12
N ASN A 156 -1.21 9.15 5.86
CA ASN A 156 -1.95 8.71 4.67
C ASN A 156 -1.27 7.50 4.01
N ILE A 157 -0.67 6.63 4.83
CA ILE A 157 -0.02 5.40 4.38
C ILE A 157 -1.00 4.23 4.53
N PHE A 158 -1.09 3.45 3.47
CA PHE A 158 -1.92 2.26 3.39
C PHE A 158 -1.05 1.08 3.00
N ILE A 159 -1.20 -0.05 3.67
CA ILE A 159 -0.44 -1.27 3.38
C ILE A 159 -1.43 -2.37 3.07
N SER A 160 -1.30 -2.99 1.91
CA SER A 160 -2.05 -4.17 1.51
C SER A 160 -1.18 -5.40 1.61
N GLY A 161 -1.62 -6.40 2.36
CA GLY A 161 -0.96 -7.69 2.48
C GLY A 161 -1.88 -8.84 2.06
N ALA A 162 -1.30 -10.00 1.80
CA ALA A 162 -2.07 -11.20 1.46
C ALA A 162 -1.33 -12.50 1.78
N ALA A 163 -2.08 -13.48 2.29
CA ALA A 163 -1.57 -14.82 2.53
C ALA A 163 -1.22 -15.60 1.24
N THR A 164 -1.72 -15.13 0.11
CA THR A 164 -1.65 -15.81 -1.19
C THR A 164 -0.25 -16.19 -1.63
N LYS A 165 0.70 -15.25 -1.47
CA LYS A 165 2.08 -15.38 -1.99
C LYS A 165 3.04 -15.82 -0.90
N GLY A 166 3.33 -14.94 0.05
CA GLY A 166 4.34 -15.18 1.08
C GLY A 166 4.04 -16.38 1.98
N LEU A 167 2.78 -16.60 2.32
CA LEU A 167 2.35 -17.75 3.12
C LEU A 167 1.92 -18.96 2.28
N GLN A 168 2.09 -18.91 0.95
CA GLN A 168 1.75 -19.99 0.03
C GLN A 168 0.31 -20.54 0.19
N ALA A 169 -0.61 -19.68 0.57
CA ALA A 169 -1.98 -20.05 0.92
C ALA A 169 -3.04 -19.38 0.01
N PRO A 170 -2.98 -19.62 -1.33
CA PRO A 170 -3.90 -18.96 -2.26
C PRO A 170 -5.36 -19.41 -2.07
N GLY A 171 -5.59 -20.62 -1.60
CA GLY A 171 -6.92 -21.20 -1.43
C GLY A 171 -7.70 -20.63 -0.25
N ILE A 172 -7.05 -20.14 0.80
CA ILE A 172 -7.73 -19.61 2.00
C ILE A 172 -8.34 -18.23 1.80
N ARG A 173 -7.99 -17.53 0.73
CA ARG A 173 -8.54 -16.23 0.34
C ARG A 173 -8.51 -15.19 1.47
N ILE A 174 -7.36 -15.00 2.09
CA ILE A 174 -7.13 -13.98 3.11
C ILE A 174 -6.18 -12.90 2.57
N GLY A 175 -6.63 -11.65 2.67
CA GLY A 175 -5.84 -10.45 2.50
C GLY A 175 -6.23 -9.43 3.56
N TRP A 176 -5.44 -8.40 3.72
CA TRP A 176 -5.68 -7.35 4.70
C TRP A 176 -5.20 -6.00 4.22
N VAL A 177 -5.73 -4.96 4.86
CA VAL A 177 -5.26 -3.59 4.75
C VAL A 177 -4.89 -3.12 6.14
N VAL A 178 -3.73 -2.47 6.27
CA VAL A 178 -3.30 -1.74 7.46
C VAL A 178 -3.31 -0.25 7.14
N ALA A 179 -3.98 0.55 7.96
CA ALA A 179 -4.07 2.00 7.79
C ALA A 179 -4.49 2.68 9.11
N ALA A 180 -4.59 4.00 9.09
CA ALA A 180 -5.16 4.77 10.20
C ALA A 180 -6.58 4.28 10.54
N LYS A 181 -6.92 4.24 11.82
CA LYS A 181 -8.24 3.77 12.33
C LYS A 181 -9.41 4.44 11.62
N LYS A 182 -9.32 5.75 11.37
CA LYS A 182 -10.35 6.52 10.64
C LYS A 182 -10.65 5.94 9.25
N TYR A 183 -9.64 5.45 8.54
CA TYR A 183 -9.82 4.84 7.21
C TYR A 183 -10.35 3.41 7.31
N ILE A 184 -9.89 2.66 8.31
CA ILE A 184 -10.40 1.30 8.56
C ILE A 184 -11.89 1.33 8.94
N GLU A 185 -12.32 2.33 9.73
CA GLU A 185 -13.72 2.53 10.07
C GLU A 185 -14.59 2.80 8.82
N ILE A 186 -14.12 3.67 7.91
CA ILE A 186 -14.82 3.94 6.63
C ILE A 186 -14.96 2.66 5.82
N LEU A 187 -13.89 1.88 5.67
CA LEU A 187 -13.91 0.60 4.95
C LEU A 187 -14.84 -0.42 5.62
N GLY A 188 -14.88 -0.44 6.97
CA GLY A 188 -15.73 -1.32 7.75
C GLY A 188 -17.23 -1.02 7.57
N ASN A 189 -17.61 0.24 7.57
CA ASN A 189 -18.99 0.67 7.38
C ASN A 189 -19.55 0.25 6.01
N PHE A 190 -18.71 0.22 4.97
CA PHE A 190 -19.11 -0.25 3.65
C PHE A 190 -19.28 -1.78 3.56
N SER A 191 -18.50 -2.54 4.28
CA SER A 191 -18.57 -4.02 4.25
C SER A 191 -19.71 -4.59 5.09
N SER A 192 -20.51 -3.74 5.73
CA SER A 192 -21.65 -4.13 6.57
C SER A 192 -22.99 -4.21 5.82
N PHE A 193 -22.98 -4.03 4.49
CA PHE A 193 -24.14 -4.13 3.61
C PHE A 193 -24.12 -5.43 2.82
#